data_252b894caf6e9c7ef7f6a75924030b81
#
_entry.id   252b894caf6e9c7ef7f6a75924030b81
#
_cell.length_a   1.000
_cell.length_b   1.000
_cell.length_c   1.000
_cell.angle_alpha   90.00
_cell.angle_beta   90.00
_cell.angle_gamma   90.00
#
_symmetry.space_group_name_H-M   'P 1'
#
loop_
_entity.id
_entity.type
_entity.pdbx_description
1 polymer ?
#
loop_
_entity_poly.entity_id
_entity_poly.type
_entity_poly.pdbx_seq_one_letter_code
_entity_poly.pdbx_strand_id
1 'polypeptide(L)'
;MQHQTNDALSRRNFLKAGVGAAALLSTFRLDETLIKEAMSQIRGGGVSVLWIHGAACQSCTVSLLNTTYPDVTDVLLGTLPQVKLDLDYQTVLMLKWGNEALEALKNPQKDYLLLVEGSIQTKNDGTFCTIGEIDGKPVTMKDWVTKLAKDALAVIAIGTCASYGGIPAGAPNPTGAVGTTDFLGTNYRSRLNFPIVNIPGCPPHPDWMVGTLVSLILATKKLYPFPELDSLGRPTMYFERSIHDDCPRRGLYDEGNFAEKFGHDGCIYKLGCKGPISYADCNSRKWNNGLTSCTISGAPCIACVQPEFPDKSSPFFDALPIPALSYKEAAGVGVAVGGALAGAYWLRARKEKHRVEH
;
A
#
# COMPACT_ATOMS: atom_id res chain seq x y z
N MET A 1 -50.04 14.42 13.89
CA MET A 1 -49.82 14.04 12.48
C MET A 1 -48.31 14.06 12.24
N GLN A 2 -47.67 12.86 12.36
CA GLN A 2 -46.26 12.68 12.12
C GLN A 2 -46.07 12.46 10.60
N HIS A 3 -45.37 13.36 9.96
CA HIS A 3 -44.86 13.16 8.62
C HIS A 3 -43.67 12.20 8.69
N GLN A 4 -43.88 10.94 8.35
CA GLN A 4 -42.83 10.03 7.94
C GLN A 4 -42.34 10.49 6.55
N THR A 5 -41.17 11.08 6.48
CA THR A 5 -40.45 11.27 5.23
C THR A 5 -39.91 9.92 4.77
N ASN A 6 -40.59 9.32 3.81
CA ASN A 6 -40.04 8.23 3.01
C ASN A 6 -38.87 8.81 2.19
N ASP A 7 -37.63 8.60 2.66
CA ASP A 7 -36.43 8.78 1.86
C ASP A 7 -36.35 7.68 0.79
N ALA A 8 -37.17 7.83 -0.24
CA ALA A 8 -37.01 7.06 -1.46
C ALA A 8 -35.69 7.51 -2.11
N LEU A 9 -34.73 6.61 -2.21
CA LEU A 9 -33.48 6.79 -2.94
C LEU A 9 -33.76 7.45 -4.29
N SER A 10 -33.26 8.68 -4.48
CA SER A 10 -33.44 9.37 -5.78
C SER A 10 -32.78 8.50 -6.87
N ARG A 11 -33.32 8.52 -8.11
CA ARG A 11 -32.74 7.81 -9.27
C ARG A 11 -31.24 8.11 -9.44
N ARG A 12 -30.81 9.31 -9.10
CA ARG A 12 -29.41 9.75 -9.14
C ARG A 12 -28.57 9.03 -8.10
N ASN A 13 -29.05 8.84 -6.87
CA ASN A 13 -28.35 8.14 -5.81
C ASN A 13 -28.33 6.62 -6.07
N PHE A 14 -29.39 6.07 -6.67
CA PHE A 14 -29.43 4.68 -7.12
C PHE A 14 -28.40 4.43 -8.24
N LEU A 15 -28.30 5.32 -9.23
CA LEU A 15 -27.30 5.22 -10.30
C LEU A 15 -25.87 5.39 -9.77
N LYS A 16 -25.64 6.35 -8.85
CA LYS A 16 -24.34 6.51 -8.18
C LYS A 16 -23.96 5.26 -7.40
N ALA A 17 -24.87 4.67 -6.65
CA ALA A 17 -24.64 3.44 -5.92
C ALA A 17 -24.36 2.26 -6.86
N GLY A 18 -25.07 2.16 -7.99
CA GLY A 18 -24.87 1.14 -9.01
C GLY A 18 -23.53 1.26 -9.74
N VAL A 19 -23.15 2.48 -10.12
CA VAL A 19 -21.86 2.76 -10.78
C VAL A 19 -20.72 2.52 -9.81
N GLY A 20 -20.90 2.82 -8.50
CA GLY A 20 -19.88 2.57 -7.50
C GLY A 20 -19.69 1.12 -7.17
N ALA A 21 -20.75 0.38 -7.09
CA ALA A 21 -20.66 -1.08 -6.96
C ALA A 21 -19.92 -1.69 -8.16
N ALA A 22 -20.20 -1.23 -9.39
CA ALA A 22 -19.52 -1.70 -10.60
C ALA A 22 -18.05 -1.29 -10.64
N ALA A 23 -17.70 -0.07 -10.19
CA ALA A 23 -16.31 0.39 -10.10
C ALA A 23 -15.53 -0.38 -9.02
N LEU A 24 -16.14 -0.64 -7.86
CA LEU A 24 -15.57 -1.51 -6.82
C LEU A 24 -15.38 -2.93 -7.37
N LEU A 25 -16.35 -3.49 -8.08
CA LEU A 25 -16.28 -4.80 -8.74
C LEU A 25 -15.10 -4.92 -9.70
N SER A 26 -14.93 -3.92 -10.57
CA SER A 26 -13.82 -3.87 -11.52
C SER A 26 -12.45 -3.72 -10.85
N THR A 27 -12.42 -2.99 -9.72
CA THR A 27 -11.21 -2.72 -8.94
C THR A 27 -10.77 -3.91 -8.09
N PHE A 28 -11.76 -4.69 -7.58
CA PHE A 28 -11.49 -5.75 -6.59
C PHE A 28 -11.57 -7.17 -7.16
N ARG A 29 -11.96 -7.37 -8.42
CA ARG A 29 -12.27 -8.70 -8.99
C ARG A 29 -13.24 -9.51 -8.08
N LEU A 30 -14.14 -8.83 -7.38
CA LEU A 30 -15.11 -9.46 -6.49
C LEU A 30 -16.30 -9.98 -7.28
N ASP A 31 -16.86 -11.13 -6.88
CA ASP A 31 -18.10 -11.67 -7.45
C ASP A 31 -19.28 -10.74 -7.15
N GLU A 32 -20.05 -10.39 -8.19
CA GLU A 32 -21.17 -9.45 -8.10
C GLU A 32 -22.27 -9.93 -7.13
N THR A 33 -22.49 -11.22 -7.03
CA THR A 33 -23.48 -11.84 -6.13
C THR A 33 -23.06 -11.71 -4.67
N LEU A 34 -21.79 -11.98 -4.37
CA LEU A 34 -21.23 -11.84 -3.02
C LEU A 34 -21.27 -10.37 -2.55
N ILE A 35 -21.02 -9.43 -3.46
CA ILE A 35 -21.11 -8.02 -3.12
C ILE A 35 -22.54 -7.61 -2.82
N LYS A 36 -23.52 -8.01 -3.65
CA LYS A 36 -24.96 -7.72 -3.39
C LYS A 36 -25.42 -8.28 -2.07
N GLU A 37 -24.99 -9.48 -1.71
CA GLU A 37 -25.33 -10.13 -0.46
C GLU A 37 -24.65 -9.47 0.74
N ALA A 38 -23.35 -9.18 0.65
CA ALA A 38 -22.62 -8.38 1.61
C ALA A 38 -23.27 -7.01 1.81
N MET A 39 -23.61 -6.35 0.71
CA MET A 39 -24.29 -5.06 0.71
C MET A 39 -25.68 -5.09 1.36
N SER A 40 -26.42 -6.17 1.26
CA SER A 40 -27.72 -6.32 1.92
C SER A 40 -27.63 -6.49 3.44
N GLN A 41 -26.52 -7.04 3.94
CA GLN A 41 -26.31 -7.32 5.36
C GLN A 41 -25.64 -6.16 6.13
N ILE A 42 -25.01 -5.19 5.44
CA ILE A 42 -24.35 -4.00 6.04
C ILE A 42 -25.39 -2.94 6.53
N ARG A 43 -26.64 -3.26 6.63
CA ARG A 43 -27.71 -2.35 7.11
C ARG A 43 -27.61 -1.95 8.59
N GLY A 44 -26.54 -2.26 9.29
CA GLY A 44 -26.37 -1.92 10.70
C GLY A 44 -25.03 -1.28 11.00
N GLY A 45 -25.01 -0.03 11.33
CA GLY A 45 -23.90 0.73 11.93
C GLY A 45 -22.59 0.77 11.15
N GLY A 46 -21.87 1.89 11.22
CA GLY A 46 -20.52 2.01 10.71
C GLY A 46 -19.53 1.11 11.47
N VAL A 47 -18.40 0.79 10.86
CA VAL A 47 -17.28 0.18 11.58
C VAL A 47 -16.44 1.32 12.19
N SER A 48 -16.20 1.25 13.49
CA SER A 48 -15.34 2.22 14.19
C SER A 48 -13.93 2.16 13.64
N VAL A 49 -13.34 3.33 13.40
CA VAL A 49 -11.97 3.50 12.92
C VAL A 49 -11.21 4.43 13.85
N LEU A 50 -10.10 3.93 14.37
CA LEU A 50 -9.11 4.72 15.08
C LEU A 50 -7.89 4.88 14.17
N TRP A 51 -7.72 6.06 13.58
CA TRP A 51 -6.60 6.38 12.71
C TRP A 51 -5.62 7.29 13.44
N ILE A 52 -4.53 6.71 13.93
CA ILE A 52 -3.52 7.42 14.71
C ILE A 52 -2.33 7.81 13.86
N HIS A 53 -1.74 8.97 14.15
CA HIS A 53 -0.58 9.51 13.46
C HIS A 53 0.67 9.43 14.34
N GLY A 54 1.70 8.80 13.81
CA GLY A 54 3.05 8.80 14.37
C GLY A 54 3.95 9.88 13.73
N ALA A 55 5.23 9.55 13.50
CA ALA A 55 6.09 10.41 12.69
C ALA A 55 5.67 10.31 11.22
N ALA A 56 4.83 11.24 10.82
CA ALA A 56 4.21 11.31 9.51
C ALA A 56 4.18 12.74 8.98
N CYS A 57 4.05 12.88 7.66
CA CYS A 57 3.79 14.14 6.99
C CYS A 57 2.31 14.37 6.67
N GLN A 58 1.43 13.46 7.08
CA GLN A 58 -0.01 13.41 6.81
C GLN A 58 -0.39 13.26 5.31
N SER A 59 0.58 13.03 4.44
CA SER A 59 0.30 12.86 3.00
C SER A 59 -0.56 11.63 2.70
N CYS A 60 -0.56 10.60 3.55
CA CYS A 60 -1.42 9.44 3.37
C CYS A 60 -2.90 9.83 3.56
N THR A 61 -3.21 10.60 4.59
CA THR A 61 -4.55 11.19 4.77
C THR A 61 -4.92 12.10 3.60
N VAL A 62 -4.00 12.99 3.16
CA VAL A 62 -4.23 13.88 2.00
C VAL A 62 -4.45 13.06 0.72
N SER A 63 -3.71 11.97 0.54
CA SER A 63 -3.93 11.06 -0.60
C SER A 63 -5.33 10.45 -0.58
N LEU A 64 -5.82 10.01 0.57
CA LEU A 64 -7.19 9.50 0.71
C LEU A 64 -8.22 10.53 0.26
N LEU A 65 -8.01 11.82 0.56
CA LEU A 65 -8.93 12.91 0.15
C LEU A 65 -9.01 13.08 -1.38
N ASN A 66 -8.06 12.52 -2.14
CA ASN A 66 -8.08 12.51 -3.60
C ASN A 66 -8.84 11.31 -4.20
N THR A 67 -9.52 10.50 -3.40
CA THR A 67 -10.43 9.49 -3.94
C THR A 67 -11.54 10.16 -4.73
N THR A 68 -11.81 9.61 -5.92
CA THR A 68 -12.86 10.19 -6.78
C THR A 68 -14.16 9.42 -6.70
N TYR A 69 -14.08 8.12 -6.44
CA TYR A 69 -15.27 7.30 -6.23
C TYR A 69 -14.92 5.96 -5.55
N PRO A 70 -15.55 5.60 -4.42
CA PRO A 70 -16.29 6.53 -3.56
C PRO A 70 -15.37 7.64 -3.05
N ASP A 71 -15.87 8.88 -3.02
CA ASP A 71 -15.11 9.98 -2.42
C ASP A 71 -15.13 9.90 -0.88
N VAL A 72 -14.32 10.73 -0.23
CA VAL A 72 -14.23 10.73 1.24
C VAL A 72 -15.57 11.05 1.88
N THR A 73 -16.37 11.91 1.25
CA THR A 73 -17.69 12.28 1.73
C THR A 73 -18.65 11.10 1.65
N ASP A 74 -18.57 10.31 0.58
CA ASP A 74 -19.37 9.10 0.42
C ASP A 74 -19.08 8.07 1.52
N VAL A 75 -17.81 7.91 1.87
CA VAL A 75 -17.35 6.93 2.87
C VAL A 75 -17.64 7.39 4.31
N LEU A 76 -17.39 8.67 4.62
CA LEU A 76 -17.54 9.20 5.98
C LEU A 76 -18.98 9.59 6.31
N LEU A 77 -19.73 10.16 5.37
CA LEU A 77 -21.12 10.56 5.61
C LEU A 77 -22.12 9.43 5.36
N GLY A 78 -21.65 8.28 4.85
CA GLY A 78 -22.51 7.14 4.59
C GLY A 78 -23.54 7.41 3.49
N THR A 79 -23.19 8.25 2.51
CA THR A 79 -24.01 8.49 1.33
C THR A 79 -24.09 7.26 0.42
N LEU A 80 -23.11 6.36 0.55
CA LEU A 80 -23.20 5.00 0.02
C LEU A 80 -24.03 4.16 1.00
N PRO A 81 -25.13 3.57 0.57
CA PRO A 81 -26.11 2.93 1.46
C PRO A 81 -25.57 1.82 2.37
N GLN A 82 -24.26 1.50 2.30
CA GLN A 82 -23.75 0.26 2.88
C GLN A 82 -22.30 0.32 3.32
N VAL A 83 -21.58 1.41 3.07
CA VAL A 83 -20.20 1.60 3.53
C VAL A 83 -20.15 2.87 4.37
N LYS A 84 -20.35 2.74 5.66
CA LYS A 84 -20.15 3.84 6.61
C LYS A 84 -18.96 3.47 7.50
N LEU A 85 -17.96 4.34 7.51
CA LEU A 85 -16.88 4.31 8.48
C LEU A 85 -17.20 5.36 9.55
N ASP A 86 -17.33 4.93 10.79
CA ASP A 86 -17.42 5.84 11.91
C ASP A 86 -15.99 6.20 12.34
N LEU A 87 -15.54 7.38 11.92
CA LEU A 87 -14.19 7.86 12.18
C LEU A 87 -14.13 8.43 13.59
N ASP A 88 -13.89 7.57 14.59
CA ASP A 88 -13.90 7.95 15.99
C ASP A 88 -12.66 8.76 16.40
N TYR A 89 -11.52 8.47 15.76
CA TYR A 89 -10.29 9.23 15.93
C TYR A 89 -9.53 9.37 14.61
N GLN A 90 -9.25 10.62 14.23
CA GLN A 90 -8.36 10.96 13.14
C GLN A 90 -7.99 12.44 13.24
N THR A 91 -6.73 12.77 13.32
CA THR A 91 -6.24 14.11 13.69
C THR A 91 -6.59 15.24 12.73
N VAL A 92 -6.91 14.94 11.46
CA VAL A 92 -7.21 15.95 10.43
C VAL A 92 -8.70 16.04 10.12
N LEU A 93 -9.42 14.91 10.17
CA LEU A 93 -10.79 14.82 9.68
C LEU A 93 -11.84 14.82 10.81
N MET A 94 -11.45 14.52 12.04
CA MET A 94 -12.39 14.55 13.18
C MET A 94 -12.74 15.98 13.60
N LEU A 95 -13.94 16.16 14.13
CA LEU A 95 -14.40 17.44 14.68
C LEU A 95 -14.09 17.58 16.19
N LYS A 96 -13.72 16.49 16.86
CA LYS A 96 -13.36 16.46 18.27
C LYS A 96 -11.93 16.96 18.48
N TRP A 97 -11.64 17.55 19.62
CA TRP A 97 -10.34 18.13 19.97
C TRP A 97 -9.99 17.95 21.45
N GLY A 98 -8.72 18.12 21.79
CA GLY A 98 -8.24 18.03 23.16
C GLY A 98 -8.65 16.72 23.85
N ASN A 99 -9.15 16.81 25.07
CA ASN A 99 -9.53 15.65 25.88
C ASN A 99 -10.69 14.85 25.26
N GLU A 100 -11.60 15.50 24.56
CA GLU A 100 -12.71 14.81 23.88
C GLU A 100 -12.22 13.90 22.75
N ALA A 101 -11.20 14.33 22.01
CA ALA A 101 -10.57 13.50 20.99
C ALA A 101 -9.84 12.30 21.62
N LEU A 102 -9.10 12.54 22.72
CA LEU A 102 -8.37 11.48 23.42
C LEU A 102 -9.29 10.44 24.06
N GLU A 103 -10.52 10.80 24.38
CA GLU A 103 -11.48 9.88 24.97
C GLU A 103 -11.76 8.68 24.03
N ALA A 104 -11.77 8.89 22.73
CA ALA A 104 -11.91 7.80 21.76
C ALA A 104 -10.75 6.80 21.80
N LEU A 105 -9.54 7.26 22.13
CA LEU A 105 -8.37 6.37 22.29
C LEU A 105 -8.31 5.72 23.67
N LYS A 106 -8.81 6.41 24.71
CA LYS A 106 -8.86 5.88 26.07
C LYS A 106 -9.90 4.77 26.20
N ASN A 107 -11.08 5.02 25.66
CA ASN A 107 -12.27 4.16 25.74
C ASN A 107 -12.81 3.86 24.33
N PRO A 108 -12.06 3.08 23.52
CA PRO A 108 -12.48 2.76 22.17
C PRO A 108 -13.78 1.94 22.18
N GLN A 109 -14.55 2.06 21.10
CA GLN A 109 -15.66 1.14 20.87
C GLN A 109 -15.14 -0.30 20.81
N LYS A 110 -15.99 -1.26 21.17
CA LYS A 110 -15.57 -2.68 21.24
C LYS A 110 -15.03 -3.24 19.92
N ASP A 111 -15.60 -2.82 18.79
CA ASP A 111 -15.29 -3.34 17.46
C ASP A 111 -14.73 -2.21 16.59
N TYR A 112 -13.41 -2.14 16.48
CA TYR A 112 -12.73 -1.11 15.71
C TYR A 112 -11.59 -1.65 14.85
N LEU A 113 -11.27 -0.92 13.78
CA LEU A 113 -10.05 -1.05 13.02
C LEU A 113 -9.03 -0.04 13.53
N LEU A 114 -7.79 -0.48 13.70
CA LEU A 114 -6.67 0.42 14.02
C LEU A 114 -5.87 0.73 12.75
N LEU A 115 -5.90 1.97 12.33
CA LEU A 115 -5.08 2.49 11.23
C LEU A 115 -3.91 3.26 11.82
N VAL A 116 -2.71 2.91 11.39
CA VAL A 116 -1.46 3.54 11.81
C VAL A 116 -0.88 4.29 10.63
N GLU A 117 -0.73 5.61 10.72
CA GLU A 117 -0.05 6.45 9.75
C GLU A 117 1.23 7.01 10.37
N GLY A 118 2.36 6.87 9.65
CA GLY A 118 3.66 7.27 10.18
C GLY A 118 4.37 6.18 10.96
N SER A 119 5.66 6.36 11.18
CA SER A 119 6.50 5.42 11.90
C SER A 119 6.37 5.59 13.42
N ILE A 120 6.73 4.54 14.14
CA ILE A 120 6.71 4.46 15.60
C ILE A 120 8.12 4.69 16.12
N GLN A 121 8.32 5.72 16.93
CA GLN A 121 9.60 6.03 17.56
C GLN A 121 9.80 5.15 18.78
N THR A 122 10.96 4.50 18.88
CA THR A 122 11.23 3.55 19.98
C THR A 122 12.29 4.03 20.95
N LYS A 123 13.23 4.88 20.53
CA LYS A 123 14.24 5.44 21.44
C LYS A 123 13.64 6.39 22.46
N ASN A 124 14.28 6.51 23.62
CA ASN A 124 13.82 7.31 24.75
C ASN A 124 12.36 7.04 25.08
N ASP A 125 11.98 5.77 25.17
CA ASP A 125 10.60 5.33 25.43
C ASP A 125 9.53 5.90 24.48
N GLY A 126 9.92 6.30 23.28
CA GLY A 126 9.01 6.82 22.28
C GLY A 126 8.65 8.31 22.44
N THR A 127 9.31 9.04 23.34
CA THR A 127 8.99 10.45 23.67
C THR A 127 9.21 11.41 22.50
N PHE A 128 9.83 10.98 21.41
CA PHE A 128 9.93 11.77 20.17
C PHE A 128 8.61 11.92 19.41
N CYS A 129 7.59 11.14 19.76
CA CYS A 129 6.26 11.25 19.18
C CYS A 129 5.20 10.99 20.25
N THR A 130 4.52 12.04 20.69
CA THR A 130 3.45 11.99 21.70
C THR A 130 2.10 12.38 21.12
N ILE A 131 1.05 11.71 21.58
CA ILE A 131 -0.34 11.96 21.18
C ILE A 131 -1.13 12.22 22.45
N GLY A 132 -1.17 13.48 22.84
CA GLY A 132 -1.92 13.95 24.02
C GLY A 132 -1.27 13.61 25.35
N GLU A 133 -2.02 13.91 26.42
CA GLU A 133 -1.61 13.73 27.81
C GLU A 133 -2.71 13.04 28.61
N ILE A 134 -2.32 12.21 29.57
CA ILE A 134 -3.22 11.60 30.56
C ILE A 134 -2.65 11.92 31.95
N ASP A 135 -3.43 12.58 32.80
CA ASP A 135 -3.04 12.98 34.15
C ASP A 135 -1.72 13.80 34.19
N GLY A 136 -1.56 14.71 33.21
CA GLY A 136 -0.38 15.58 33.09
C GLY A 136 0.86 14.86 32.56
N LYS A 137 0.75 13.61 32.10
CA LYS A 137 1.85 12.84 31.48
C LYS A 137 1.62 12.65 30.01
N PRO A 138 2.61 12.95 29.15
CA PRO A 138 2.50 12.71 27.73
C PRO A 138 2.37 11.22 27.44
N VAL A 139 1.46 10.87 26.52
CA VAL A 139 1.29 9.49 26.05
C VAL A 139 1.91 9.37 24.68
N THR A 140 2.80 8.42 24.50
CA THR A 140 3.53 8.24 23.25
C THR A 140 2.72 7.50 22.19
N MET A 141 3.06 7.69 20.92
CA MET A 141 2.53 6.88 19.82
C MET A 141 2.75 5.39 20.09
N LYS A 142 3.93 5.04 20.61
CA LYS A 142 4.31 3.67 21.01
C LYS A 142 3.31 3.08 22.01
N ASP A 143 2.92 3.85 23.04
CA ASP A 143 1.98 3.40 24.06
C ASP A 143 0.58 3.20 23.51
N TRP A 144 0.12 4.12 22.66
CA TRP A 144 -1.18 3.99 21.99
C TRP A 144 -1.24 2.77 21.09
N VAL A 145 -0.23 2.55 20.22
CA VAL A 145 -0.20 1.35 19.36
C VAL A 145 -0.18 0.09 20.21
N THR A 146 0.65 0.04 21.27
CA THR A 146 0.72 -1.12 22.16
C THR A 146 -0.61 -1.43 22.83
N LYS A 147 -1.35 -0.39 23.25
CA LYS A 147 -2.66 -0.54 23.89
C LYS A 147 -3.72 -0.97 22.89
N LEU A 148 -3.84 -0.21 21.80
CA LEU A 148 -4.97 -0.35 20.86
C LEU A 148 -4.84 -1.60 19.95
N ALA A 149 -3.63 -2.04 19.64
CA ALA A 149 -3.44 -3.22 18.81
C ALA A 149 -3.95 -4.52 19.47
N LYS A 150 -4.08 -4.56 20.82
CA LYS A 150 -4.52 -5.77 21.53
C LYS A 150 -5.95 -6.18 21.21
N ASP A 151 -6.84 -5.20 21.07
CA ASP A 151 -8.28 -5.43 20.92
C ASP A 151 -8.81 -5.05 19.53
N ALA A 152 -7.96 -4.58 18.62
CA ALA A 152 -8.34 -4.23 17.26
C ALA A 152 -8.84 -5.45 16.49
N LEU A 153 -9.89 -5.28 15.67
CA LEU A 153 -10.34 -6.30 14.72
C LEU A 153 -9.30 -6.57 13.64
N ALA A 154 -8.63 -5.52 13.17
CA ALA A 154 -7.48 -5.57 12.28
C ALA A 154 -6.58 -4.36 12.51
N VAL A 155 -5.28 -4.50 12.21
CA VAL A 155 -4.29 -3.40 12.23
C VAL A 155 -3.79 -3.18 10.82
N ILE A 156 -3.86 -1.94 10.36
CA ILE A 156 -3.51 -1.52 9.02
C ILE A 156 -2.43 -0.43 9.11
N ALA A 157 -1.29 -0.67 8.49
CA ALA A 157 -0.20 0.30 8.36
C ALA A 157 -0.36 1.07 7.05
N ILE A 158 -0.67 2.36 7.14
CA ILE A 158 -0.93 3.25 6.02
C ILE A 158 0.32 4.05 5.67
N GLY A 159 0.83 3.84 4.47
CA GLY A 159 2.04 4.49 3.98
C GLY A 159 3.32 3.75 4.33
N THR A 160 4.40 4.05 3.62
CA THR A 160 5.71 3.41 3.81
C THR A 160 6.30 3.66 5.19
N CYS A 161 6.01 4.83 5.79
CA CYS A 161 6.45 5.13 7.15
C CYS A 161 5.83 4.15 8.16
N ALA A 162 4.54 3.91 8.10
CA ALA A 162 3.86 2.98 8.99
C ALA A 162 4.19 1.52 8.65
N SER A 163 4.38 1.19 7.37
CA SER A 163 4.68 -0.19 6.95
C SER A 163 6.11 -0.61 7.31
N TYR A 164 7.10 0.28 7.10
CA TYR A 164 8.53 -0.09 7.14
C TYR A 164 9.43 0.94 7.84
N GLY A 165 8.86 2.00 8.42
CA GLY A 165 9.63 3.10 8.99
C GLY A 165 9.82 4.29 8.05
N GLY A 166 10.01 4.04 6.75
CA GLY A 166 10.08 5.05 5.69
C GLY A 166 11.09 6.18 5.94
N ILE A 167 10.77 7.39 5.51
CA ILE A 167 11.66 8.55 5.64
C ILE A 167 12.10 8.81 7.09
N PRO A 168 11.25 8.72 8.13
CA PRO A 168 11.70 8.90 9.51
C PRO A 168 12.71 7.86 9.99
N ALA A 169 12.70 6.66 9.40
CA ALA A 169 13.65 5.59 9.71
C ALA A 169 14.93 5.67 8.86
N GLY A 170 14.99 6.57 7.88
CA GLY A 170 16.19 6.79 7.06
C GLY A 170 17.42 7.10 7.92
N ALA A 171 18.59 6.62 7.45
CA ALA A 171 19.85 6.76 8.18
C ALA A 171 20.16 8.23 8.51
N PRO A 172 20.60 8.54 9.74
CA PRO A 172 21.07 7.65 10.82
C PRO A 172 20.00 7.18 11.81
N ASN A 173 18.73 7.38 11.54
CA ASN A 173 17.56 7.01 12.36
C ASN A 173 17.74 7.39 13.86
N PRO A 174 17.83 8.67 14.18
CA PRO A 174 18.15 9.12 15.55
C PRO A 174 17.05 8.81 16.55
N THR A 175 15.79 8.71 16.11
CA THR A 175 14.62 8.47 16.98
C THR A 175 14.28 6.99 17.16
N GLY A 176 14.97 6.09 16.43
CA GLY A 176 14.64 4.67 16.42
C GLY A 176 13.26 4.41 15.81
N ALA A 177 12.95 5.13 14.72
CA ALA A 177 11.69 4.97 13.98
C ALA A 177 11.63 3.59 13.32
N VAL A 178 10.50 2.91 13.48
CA VAL A 178 10.25 1.57 12.91
C VAL A 178 8.84 1.49 12.30
N GLY A 179 8.61 0.50 11.44
CA GLY A 179 7.30 0.17 10.93
C GLY A 179 6.41 -0.55 11.98
N THR A 180 5.13 -0.62 11.70
CA THR A 180 4.15 -1.25 12.62
C THR A 180 4.43 -2.75 12.79
N THR A 181 4.83 -3.44 11.72
CA THR A 181 5.16 -4.87 11.77
C THR A 181 6.44 -5.12 12.57
N ASP A 182 7.46 -4.27 12.42
CA ASP A 182 8.69 -4.38 13.21
C ASP A 182 8.44 -4.07 14.69
N PHE A 183 7.53 -3.16 14.97
CA PHE A 183 7.19 -2.78 16.35
C PHE A 183 6.36 -3.84 17.08
N LEU A 184 5.30 -4.35 16.46
CA LEU A 184 4.40 -5.34 17.08
C LEU A 184 4.92 -6.78 16.94
N GLY A 185 5.87 -7.00 16.03
CA GLY A 185 6.43 -8.31 15.70
C GLY A 185 5.67 -9.02 14.56
N THR A 186 6.38 -9.82 13.79
CA THR A 186 5.83 -10.58 12.65
C THR A 186 4.79 -11.62 13.05
N ASN A 187 4.82 -12.07 14.32
CA ASN A 187 3.88 -13.03 14.88
C ASN A 187 2.61 -12.37 15.43
N TYR A 188 2.50 -11.03 15.35
CA TYR A 188 1.30 -10.33 15.81
C TYR A 188 0.07 -10.86 15.07
N ARG A 189 -1.02 -11.00 15.82
CA ARG A 189 -2.36 -11.29 15.30
C ARG A 189 -3.37 -10.42 16.02
N SER A 190 -4.29 -9.88 15.23
CA SER A 190 -5.42 -9.11 15.75
C SER A 190 -6.42 -10.02 16.49
N ARG A 191 -7.45 -9.41 17.09
CA ARG A 191 -8.54 -10.15 17.76
C ARG A 191 -9.23 -11.18 16.84
N LEU A 192 -9.26 -10.94 15.55
CA LEU A 192 -9.80 -11.88 14.54
C LEU A 192 -8.72 -12.80 13.95
N ASN A 193 -7.54 -12.85 14.54
CA ASN A 193 -6.40 -13.64 14.07
C ASN A 193 -5.84 -13.17 12.70
N PHE A 194 -6.08 -11.92 12.32
CA PHE A 194 -5.51 -11.33 11.09
C PHE A 194 -4.09 -10.82 11.35
N PRO A 195 -3.17 -10.97 10.38
CA PRO A 195 -1.87 -10.32 10.42
C PRO A 195 -2.01 -8.81 10.22
N ILE A 196 -0.93 -8.06 10.38
CA ILE A 196 -0.87 -6.65 10.01
C ILE A 196 -0.94 -6.54 8.49
N VAL A 197 -1.77 -5.62 7.99
CA VAL A 197 -1.88 -5.30 6.57
C VAL A 197 -1.09 -4.04 6.28
N ASN A 198 -0.09 -4.15 5.41
CA ASN A 198 0.75 -3.04 4.99
C ASN A 198 0.24 -2.47 3.65
N ILE A 199 -0.02 -1.18 3.63
CA ILE A 199 -0.37 -0.43 2.41
C ILE A 199 0.72 0.62 2.17
N PRO A 200 1.91 0.22 1.68
CA PRO A 200 3.01 1.14 1.49
C PRO A 200 2.76 2.09 0.32
N GLY A 201 3.49 3.19 0.34
CA GLY A 201 3.48 4.27 -0.62
C GLY A 201 3.87 5.57 0.09
N CYS A 202 4.47 6.52 -0.61
CA CYS A 202 4.85 7.79 -0.02
C CYS A 202 4.34 8.95 -0.87
N PRO A 203 3.01 9.20 -0.76
CA PRO A 203 1.93 8.44 -0.06
C PRO A 203 1.43 7.19 -0.83
N PRO A 204 0.58 6.32 -0.23
CA PRO A 204 -0.09 5.24 -0.93
C PRO A 204 -1.18 5.78 -1.86
N HIS A 205 -1.53 4.98 -2.89
CA HIS A 205 -2.63 5.33 -3.79
C HIS A 205 -3.97 5.32 -3.04
N PRO A 206 -4.87 6.29 -3.30
CA PRO A 206 -6.19 6.33 -2.68
C PRO A 206 -6.97 5.01 -2.77
N ASP A 207 -7.01 4.41 -3.96
CA ASP A 207 -7.73 3.16 -4.18
C ASP A 207 -7.13 1.98 -3.40
N TRP A 208 -5.81 1.94 -3.18
CA TRP A 208 -5.20 0.90 -2.35
C TRP A 208 -5.73 0.96 -0.92
N MET A 209 -5.88 2.18 -0.40
CA MET A 209 -6.39 2.40 0.95
C MET A 209 -7.87 2.03 1.04
N VAL A 210 -8.71 2.65 0.20
CA VAL A 210 -10.16 2.42 0.24
C VAL A 210 -10.48 0.94 -0.04
N GLY A 211 -9.85 0.36 -1.05
CA GLY A 211 -10.12 -1.01 -1.42
C GLY A 211 -9.70 -2.03 -0.38
N THR A 212 -8.55 -1.82 0.24
CA THR A 212 -8.12 -2.68 1.36
C THR A 212 -9.05 -2.54 2.56
N LEU A 213 -9.47 -1.31 2.91
CA LEU A 213 -10.40 -1.06 4.01
C LEU A 213 -11.75 -1.76 3.78
N VAL A 214 -12.31 -1.65 2.58
CA VAL A 214 -13.55 -2.34 2.21
C VAL A 214 -13.39 -3.86 2.33
N SER A 215 -12.31 -4.42 1.79
CA SER A 215 -12.04 -5.86 1.87
C SER A 215 -11.92 -6.33 3.32
N LEU A 216 -11.26 -5.57 4.18
CA LEU A 216 -11.11 -5.88 5.59
C LEU A 216 -12.44 -5.77 6.36
N ILE A 217 -13.26 -4.75 6.08
CA ILE A 217 -14.60 -4.63 6.68
C ILE A 217 -15.44 -5.86 6.35
N LEU A 218 -15.44 -6.28 5.10
CA LEU A 218 -16.16 -7.48 4.68
C LEU A 218 -15.60 -8.74 5.35
N ALA A 219 -14.29 -8.85 5.48
CA ALA A 219 -13.64 -9.97 6.15
C ALA A 219 -13.94 -10.00 7.66
N THR A 220 -13.97 -8.85 8.36
CA THR A 220 -14.35 -8.80 9.79
C THR A 220 -15.78 -9.26 10.03
N LYS A 221 -16.66 -9.03 9.07
CA LYS A 221 -18.07 -9.48 9.09
C LYS A 221 -18.26 -10.91 8.56
N LYS A 222 -17.19 -11.59 8.14
CA LYS A 222 -17.19 -12.92 7.52
C LYS A 222 -18.00 -12.99 6.22
N LEU A 223 -18.16 -11.87 5.55
CA LEU A 223 -18.88 -11.75 4.27
C LEU A 223 -17.97 -12.01 3.08
N TYR A 224 -16.66 -11.83 3.27
CA TYR A 224 -15.65 -12.07 2.26
C TYR A 224 -14.37 -12.64 2.92
N PRO A 225 -13.56 -13.43 2.21
CA PRO A 225 -12.29 -13.89 2.75
C PRO A 225 -11.34 -12.72 3.02
N PHE A 226 -10.44 -12.91 3.97
CA PHE A 226 -9.35 -11.96 4.23
C PHE A 226 -8.51 -11.80 2.95
N PRO A 227 -8.08 -10.56 2.58
CA PRO A 227 -7.31 -10.33 1.37
C PRO A 227 -5.99 -11.11 1.37
N GLU A 228 -5.63 -11.66 0.22
CA GLU A 228 -4.34 -12.32 0.06
C GLU A 228 -3.20 -11.30 0.18
N LEU A 229 -2.19 -11.66 0.98
CA LEU A 229 -1.03 -10.81 1.22
C LEU A 229 0.24 -11.47 0.71
N ASP A 230 1.16 -10.64 0.23
CA ASP A 230 2.52 -11.07 -0.08
C ASP A 230 3.38 -11.24 1.18
N SER A 231 4.64 -11.63 1.01
CA SER A 231 5.59 -11.84 2.11
C SER A 231 5.89 -10.57 2.94
N LEU A 232 5.56 -9.40 2.42
CA LEU A 232 5.71 -8.10 3.08
C LEU A 232 4.41 -7.63 3.75
N GLY A 233 3.37 -8.47 3.75
CA GLY A 233 2.06 -8.14 4.31
C GLY A 233 1.24 -7.16 3.47
N ARG A 234 1.52 -7.05 2.16
CA ARG A 234 0.82 -6.15 1.23
C ARG A 234 -0.25 -6.90 0.45
N PRO A 235 -1.44 -6.32 0.20
CA PRO A 235 -2.45 -6.96 -0.65
C PRO A 235 -1.93 -7.27 -2.06
N THR A 236 -1.89 -8.55 -2.43
CA THR A 236 -1.35 -9.01 -3.73
C THR A 236 -2.06 -8.35 -4.91
N MET A 237 -3.36 -8.05 -4.76
CA MET A 237 -4.15 -7.37 -5.78
C MET A 237 -3.58 -6.02 -6.26
N TYR A 238 -2.66 -5.40 -5.50
CA TYR A 238 -2.01 -4.13 -5.83
C TYR A 238 -0.50 -4.24 -5.99
N PHE A 239 0.14 -5.21 -5.30
CA PHE A 239 1.59 -5.25 -5.12
C PHE A 239 2.26 -6.50 -5.70
N GLU A 240 1.55 -7.29 -6.51
CA GLU A 240 2.09 -8.52 -7.11
C GLU A 240 3.08 -8.24 -8.24
N ARG A 241 2.80 -7.24 -9.09
CA ARG A 241 3.59 -6.96 -10.30
C ARG A 241 4.56 -5.81 -10.09
N SER A 242 5.72 -5.90 -10.76
CA SER A 242 6.66 -4.78 -10.74
C SER A 242 6.12 -3.59 -11.55
N ILE A 243 6.49 -2.38 -11.14
CA ILE A 243 6.17 -1.17 -11.90
C ILE A 243 6.74 -1.22 -13.32
N HIS A 244 7.86 -1.93 -13.48
CA HIS A 244 8.51 -2.09 -14.78
C HIS A 244 7.70 -2.97 -15.74
N ASP A 245 6.98 -3.97 -15.24
CA ASP A 245 6.18 -4.89 -16.07
C ASP A 245 5.06 -4.17 -16.81
N ASP A 246 4.41 -3.22 -16.16
CA ASP A 246 3.30 -2.44 -16.72
C ASP A 246 3.74 -1.05 -17.22
N CYS A 247 5.06 -0.82 -17.33
CA CYS A 247 5.59 0.48 -17.75
C CYS A 247 5.39 0.70 -19.26
N PRO A 248 4.80 1.84 -19.68
CA PRO A 248 4.65 2.13 -21.11
C PRO A 248 5.99 2.32 -21.83
N ARG A 249 7.09 2.50 -21.07
CA ARG A 249 8.46 2.59 -21.59
C ARG A 249 9.18 1.22 -21.61
N ARG A 250 8.47 0.11 -21.32
CA ARG A 250 9.08 -1.23 -21.28
C ARG A 250 9.67 -1.62 -22.61
N GLY A 251 8.96 -1.39 -23.72
CA GLY A 251 9.48 -1.69 -25.06
C GLY A 251 10.80 -0.97 -25.36
N LEU A 252 10.92 0.30 -24.95
CA LEU A 252 12.16 1.05 -25.11
C LEU A 252 13.32 0.47 -24.29
N TYR A 253 13.04 -0.06 -23.10
CA TYR A 253 14.04 -0.78 -22.31
C TYR A 253 14.51 -2.05 -23.02
N ASP A 254 13.57 -2.85 -23.53
CA ASP A 254 13.86 -4.12 -24.20
C ASP A 254 14.63 -3.91 -25.51
N GLU A 255 14.43 -2.78 -26.19
CA GLU A 255 15.18 -2.34 -27.38
C GLU A 255 16.55 -1.75 -27.05
N GLY A 256 16.84 -1.45 -25.77
CA GLY A 256 18.07 -0.77 -25.36
C GLY A 256 18.06 0.74 -25.65
N ASN A 257 16.88 1.31 -25.89
CA ASN A 257 16.68 2.73 -26.11
C ASN A 257 16.51 3.47 -24.79
N PHE A 258 17.57 4.06 -24.28
CA PHE A 258 17.60 4.75 -23.00
C PHE A 258 17.72 6.27 -23.18
N ALA A 259 16.91 7.02 -22.42
CA ALA A 259 17.02 8.46 -22.32
C ALA A 259 18.37 8.87 -21.70
N GLU A 260 19.05 9.83 -22.28
CA GLU A 260 20.33 10.38 -21.79
C GLU A 260 20.10 11.49 -20.76
N LYS A 261 18.98 12.21 -20.86
CA LYS A 261 18.58 13.32 -19.98
C LYS A 261 17.07 13.27 -19.73
N PHE A 262 16.65 13.92 -18.64
CA PHE A 262 15.21 14.12 -18.39
C PHE A 262 14.59 14.94 -19.52
N GLY A 263 13.40 14.55 -19.94
CA GLY A 263 12.67 15.14 -21.06
C GLY A 263 13.03 14.59 -22.44
N HIS A 264 14.05 13.74 -22.56
CA HIS A 264 14.37 13.04 -23.80
C HIS A 264 13.52 11.77 -23.95
N ASP A 265 13.30 11.38 -25.19
CA ASP A 265 12.67 10.09 -25.49
C ASP A 265 13.56 8.92 -25.05
N GLY A 266 12.94 7.81 -24.67
CA GLY A 266 13.65 6.62 -24.22
C GLY A 266 13.21 6.12 -22.85
N CYS A 267 13.73 4.97 -22.44
CA CYS A 267 13.57 4.44 -21.12
C CYS A 267 14.45 5.19 -20.10
N ILE A 268 13.88 5.66 -19.02
CA ILE A 268 14.56 6.44 -17.97
C ILE A 268 15.31 5.57 -16.94
N TYR A 269 15.55 4.29 -17.24
CA TYR A 269 16.27 3.37 -16.35
C TYR A 269 17.64 3.88 -15.95
N LYS A 270 18.43 4.33 -16.93
CA LYS A 270 19.79 4.88 -16.69
C LYS A 270 19.79 6.21 -15.94
N LEU A 271 18.63 6.86 -15.83
CA LEU A 271 18.44 8.07 -15.04
C LEU A 271 17.94 7.80 -13.62
N GLY A 272 18.06 6.55 -13.15
CA GLY A 272 17.80 6.19 -11.77
C GLY A 272 16.44 5.54 -11.49
N CYS A 273 15.70 5.09 -12.52
CA CYS A 273 14.42 4.44 -12.32
C CYS A 273 14.57 3.11 -11.57
N LYS A 274 13.88 2.99 -10.44
CA LYS A 274 13.84 1.78 -9.59
C LYS A 274 12.62 0.87 -9.92
N GLY A 275 11.96 1.10 -11.08
CA GLY A 275 10.79 0.33 -11.49
C GLY A 275 10.95 -1.19 -11.44
N PRO A 276 12.09 -1.76 -11.88
CA PRO A 276 12.32 -3.21 -11.87
C PRO A 276 12.33 -3.87 -10.47
N ILE A 277 12.61 -3.11 -9.43
CA ILE A 277 12.66 -3.59 -8.03
C ILE A 277 11.50 -3.08 -7.18
N SER A 278 10.54 -2.39 -7.78
CA SER A 278 9.41 -1.78 -7.10
C SER A 278 8.10 -2.42 -7.56
N TYR A 279 7.33 -2.94 -6.62
CA TYR A 279 6.13 -3.74 -6.89
C TYR A 279 4.89 -2.96 -6.48
N ALA A 280 4.13 -2.49 -7.47
CA ALA A 280 2.82 -1.86 -7.34
C ALA A 280 2.20 -1.62 -8.72
N ASP A 281 0.87 -1.48 -8.78
CA ASP A 281 0.12 -1.25 -10.00
C ASP A 281 0.04 0.22 -10.46
N CYS A 282 1.03 1.06 -10.08
CA CYS A 282 1.05 2.50 -10.38
C CYS A 282 0.85 2.84 -11.86
N ASN A 283 1.41 2.02 -12.77
CA ASN A 283 1.35 2.30 -14.21
C ASN A 283 0.03 1.88 -14.85
N SER A 284 -0.59 0.80 -14.36
CA SER A 284 -1.90 0.35 -14.83
C SER A 284 -3.04 1.13 -14.18
N ARG A 285 -2.97 1.40 -12.87
CA ARG A 285 -3.98 2.17 -12.14
C ARG A 285 -3.91 3.67 -12.43
N LYS A 286 -2.69 4.21 -12.47
CA LYS A 286 -2.38 5.63 -12.58
C LYS A 286 -2.90 6.48 -11.42
N TRP A 287 -2.29 7.62 -11.21
CA TRP A 287 -2.63 8.60 -10.19
C TRP A 287 -3.53 9.70 -10.75
N ASN A 288 -4.08 10.54 -9.86
CA ASN A 288 -4.90 11.69 -10.22
C ASN A 288 -6.08 11.32 -11.13
N ASN A 289 -6.89 10.37 -10.67
CA ASN A 289 -8.05 9.88 -11.40
C ASN A 289 -7.69 9.24 -12.76
N GLY A 290 -6.69 8.38 -12.78
CA GLY A 290 -6.28 7.64 -13.98
C GLY A 290 -5.47 8.44 -14.99
N LEU A 291 -4.97 9.61 -14.61
CA LEU A 291 -4.29 10.52 -15.52
C LEU A 291 -2.85 10.07 -15.83
N THR A 292 -2.04 9.81 -14.81
CA THR A 292 -0.60 9.60 -14.98
C THR A 292 0.04 8.79 -13.85
N SER A 293 1.30 8.42 -14.03
CA SER A 293 2.18 7.88 -12.99
C SER A 293 3.57 8.53 -13.11
N CYS A 294 4.46 8.26 -12.16
CA CYS A 294 5.83 8.80 -12.20
C CYS A 294 6.50 8.53 -13.56
N THR A 295 6.50 7.26 -14.01
CA THR A 295 7.19 6.87 -15.26
C THR A 295 6.47 7.36 -16.52
N ILE A 296 5.15 7.48 -16.49
CA ILE A 296 4.37 8.08 -17.58
C ILE A 296 4.73 9.55 -17.73
N SER A 297 4.82 10.27 -16.60
CA SER A 297 5.20 11.70 -16.57
C SER A 297 6.69 11.96 -16.86
N GLY A 298 7.50 10.93 -17.10
CA GLY A 298 8.92 11.07 -17.38
C GLY A 298 9.82 11.16 -16.15
N ALA A 299 9.28 10.93 -14.95
CA ALA A 299 10.07 10.84 -13.73
C ALA A 299 10.43 9.37 -13.40
N PRO A 300 11.66 9.09 -12.92
CA PRO A 300 12.03 7.75 -12.51
C PRO A 300 11.20 7.28 -11.30
N CYS A 301 10.87 5.99 -11.25
CA CYS A 301 10.34 5.38 -10.05
C CYS A 301 11.41 5.42 -8.96
N ILE A 302 11.07 5.91 -7.76
CA ILE A 302 11.97 6.00 -6.60
C ILE A 302 11.76 4.86 -5.61
N ALA A 303 10.99 3.82 -5.97
CA ALA A 303 10.69 2.66 -5.13
C ALA A 303 10.01 3.01 -3.78
N CYS A 304 9.15 4.02 -3.76
CA CYS A 304 8.53 4.53 -2.53
C CYS A 304 7.63 3.52 -1.78
N VAL A 305 7.32 2.39 -2.40
CA VAL A 305 6.52 1.29 -1.83
C VAL A 305 7.39 0.15 -1.25
N GLN A 306 8.71 0.28 -1.27
CA GLN A 306 9.61 -0.79 -0.85
C GLN A 306 10.11 -0.59 0.59
N PRO A 307 10.41 -1.69 1.32
CA PRO A 307 10.86 -1.63 2.73
C PRO A 307 12.11 -0.79 2.95
N GLU A 308 13.00 -0.74 1.95
CA GLU A 308 14.30 -0.09 2.06
C GLU A 308 14.30 1.38 1.60
N PHE A 309 13.10 1.92 1.30
CA PHE A 309 12.92 3.34 1.02
C PHE A 309 13.04 4.18 2.31
N PRO A 310 13.81 5.30 2.33
CA PRO A 310 14.47 5.92 1.18
C PRO A 310 15.92 5.45 0.94
N ASP A 311 16.58 4.77 1.88
CA ASP A 311 18.04 4.59 1.90
C ASP A 311 18.59 3.85 0.67
N LYS A 312 18.05 2.67 0.35
CA LYS A 312 18.49 1.93 -0.84
C LYS A 312 17.96 2.49 -2.16
N SER A 313 16.99 3.39 -2.11
CA SER A 313 16.52 4.11 -3.28
C SER A 313 17.32 5.38 -3.55
N SER A 314 18.02 5.87 -2.56
CA SER A 314 18.83 7.08 -2.61
C SER A 314 20.28 6.74 -3.03
N PRO A 315 20.93 7.61 -3.83
CA PRO A 315 20.36 8.77 -4.52
C PRO A 315 19.32 8.37 -5.57
N PHE A 316 18.20 9.11 -5.61
CA PHE A 316 17.03 8.69 -6.42
C PHE A 316 17.30 8.67 -7.94
N PHE A 317 18.28 9.42 -8.40
CA PHE A 317 18.60 9.57 -9.81
C PHE A 317 19.84 8.79 -10.24
N ASP A 318 20.43 8.00 -9.36
CA ASP A 318 21.50 7.08 -9.69
C ASP A 318 20.92 5.77 -10.23
N ALA A 319 21.53 5.27 -11.30
CA ALA A 319 21.12 3.98 -11.89
C ALA A 319 21.28 2.83 -10.89
N LEU A 320 20.41 1.83 -11.00
CA LEU A 320 20.62 0.57 -10.28
C LEU A 320 21.93 -0.08 -10.72
N PRO A 321 22.66 -0.76 -9.82
CA PRO A 321 23.88 -1.50 -10.17
C PRO A 321 23.61 -2.74 -11.05
N ILE A 322 22.37 -2.95 -11.47
CA ILE A 322 21.94 -4.02 -12.35
C ILE A 322 22.11 -3.55 -13.80
N PRO A 323 22.89 -4.23 -14.64
CA PRO A 323 23.06 -3.83 -16.02
C PRO A 323 21.73 -3.90 -16.77
N ALA A 324 21.41 -2.83 -17.51
CA ALA A 324 20.31 -2.83 -18.46
C ALA A 324 20.75 -3.65 -19.67
N LEU A 325 20.25 -4.85 -19.80
CA LEU A 325 20.48 -5.71 -20.96
C LEU A 325 19.30 -5.58 -21.93
N SER A 326 19.55 -5.08 -23.12
CA SER A 326 18.58 -5.17 -24.22
C SER A 326 18.37 -6.65 -24.61
N TYR A 327 17.25 -6.95 -25.27
CA TYR A 327 17.01 -8.32 -25.76
C TYR A 327 18.10 -8.81 -26.71
N LYS A 328 18.75 -7.92 -27.47
CA LYS A 328 19.88 -8.23 -28.35
C LYS A 328 21.12 -8.63 -27.57
N GLU A 329 21.45 -7.89 -26.52
CA GLU A 329 22.56 -8.21 -25.62
C GLU A 329 22.31 -9.50 -24.84
N ALA A 330 21.07 -9.69 -24.32
CA ALA A 330 20.68 -10.92 -23.66
C ALA A 330 20.74 -12.14 -24.59
N ALA A 331 20.29 -12.00 -25.84
CA ALA A 331 20.43 -13.04 -26.85
C ALA A 331 21.89 -13.34 -27.17
N GLY A 332 22.74 -12.31 -27.29
CA GLY A 332 24.18 -12.47 -27.49
C GLY A 332 24.84 -13.23 -26.35
N VAL A 333 24.52 -12.90 -25.11
CA VAL A 333 25.01 -13.65 -23.91
C VAL A 333 24.51 -15.10 -23.92
N GLY A 334 23.24 -15.33 -24.26
CA GLY A 334 22.66 -16.67 -24.36
C GLY A 334 23.37 -17.54 -25.42
N VAL A 335 23.64 -16.98 -26.59
CA VAL A 335 24.39 -17.65 -27.66
C VAL A 335 25.83 -17.93 -27.23
N ALA A 336 26.52 -16.99 -26.60
CA ALA A 336 27.88 -17.18 -26.11
C ALA A 336 27.97 -18.27 -25.04
N VAL A 337 27.07 -18.27 -24.07
CA VAL A 337 27.00 -19.30 -23.01
C VAL A 337 26.61 -20.67 -23.60
N GLY A 338 25.62 -20.72 -24.47
CA GLY A 338 25.20 -21.94 -25.17
C GLY A 338 26.30 -22.51 -26.04
N GLY A 339 27.03 -21.68 -26.80
CA GLY A 339 28.18 -22.05 -27.58
C GLY A 339 29.34 -22.59 -26.74
N ALA A 340 29.63 -21.96 -25.61
CA ALA A 340 30.66 -22.41 -24.69
C ALA A 340 30.32 -23.78 -24.08
N LEU A 341 29.07 -23.99 -23.65
CA LEU A 341 28.59 -25.27 -23.13
C LEU A 341 28.63 -26.38 -24.18
N ALA A 342 28.18 -26.10 -25.41
CA ALA A 342 28.22 -27.04 -26.52
C ALA A 342 29.67 -27.40 -26.88
N GLY A 343 30.59 -26.41 -26.92
CA GLY A 343 32.03 -26.63 -27.13
C GLY A 343 32.64 -27.47 -26.05
N ALA A 344 32.35 -27.22 -24.77
CA ALA A 344 32.83 -28.01 -23.65
C ALA A 344 32.31 -29.46 -23.74
N TYR A 345 31.06 -29.66 -24.07
CA TYR A 345 30.47 -30.98 -24.27
C TYR A 345 31.14 -31.73 -25.43
N TRP A 346 31.36 -31.08 -26.57
CA TRP A 346 32.01 -31.65 -27.72
C TRP A 346 33.48 -32.07 -27.43
N LEU A 347 34.22 -31.21 -26.72
CA LEU A 347 35.59 -31.53 -26.29
C LEU A 347 35.64 -32.71 -25.32
N ARG A 348 34.65 -32.83 -24.44
CA ARG A 348 34.51 -33.95 -23.52
C ARG A 348 34.21 -35.25 -24.23
N ALA A 349 33.24 -35.23 -25.15
CA ALA A 349 32.90 -36.39 -25.98
C ALA A 349 34.06 -36.85 -26.87
N ARG A 350 34.88 -35.92 -27.39
CA ARG A 350 36.07 -36.22 -28.17
C ARG A 350 37.18 -36.89 -27.32
N LYS A 351 37.37 -36.45 -26.08
CA LYS A 351 38.29 -37.09 -25.13
C LYS A 351 37.86 -38.51 -24.74
N GLU A 352 36.60 -38.75 -24.55
CA GLU A 352 36.05 -40.09 -24.26
C GLU A 352 36.22 -41.04 -25.44
N LYS A 353 36.05 -40.56 -26.65
CA LYS A 353 36.25 -41.37 -27.88
C LYS A 353 37.71 -41.83 -28.04
N HIS A 354 38.67 -40.92 -27.78
CA HIS A 354 40.12 -41.28 -27.77
C HIS A 354 40.55 -42.20 -26.62
N ARG A 355 39.73 -42.29 -25.56
CA ARG A 355 40.04 -43.17 -24.43
C ARG A 355 39.53 -44.61 -24.63
N VAL A 356 38.67 -44.84 -25.61
CA VAL A 356 38.13 -46.18 -25.95
C VAL A 356 38.92 -46.83 -27.07
N GLU A 357 39.74 -46.06 -27.79
CA GLU A 357 40.57 -46.57 -28.93
C GLU A 357 42.03 -46.95 -28.52
N HIS A 358 42.35 -46.87 -27.21
CA HIS A 358 43.58 -47.33 -26.57
C HIS A 358 43.26 -48.21 -25.34
#